data_45d5a438b3bf95ddcd198ba10a6e87ea
#
_entry.id   45d5a438b3bf95ddcd198ba10a6e87ea
#
_cell.length_a   1.000
_cell.length_b   1.000
_cell.length_c   1.000
_cell.angle_alpha   90.00
_cell.angle_beta   90.00
_cell.angle_gamma   90.00
#
_symmetry.space_group_name_H-M   'P 1'
#
loop_
_entity.id
_entity.type
_entity.pdbx_description
1 polymer ?
#
loop_
_entity_poly.entity_id
_entity_poly.type
_entity_poly.pdbx_seq_one_letter_code
_entity_poly.pdbx_strand_id
1 'polypeptide(L)'
;MFSDDKEANKGTIKLAYAQQDDQIVSTNVIAQVLEEQGYKVDTTSLDIPVTWEAVSKGEVDAMTGAWLPITHGAEYKKVKNDIDNLGPHIDKEAKLGLVVPKYMDVNSIEDLNNQANKKITGIEPGAEIVDATNETLKAYPNLKGWEQINSSTGAMNAELKRAIKNKDDIIITGWNRYWIFQRYDLKYLDDPKGSMGKAESINTIARKGLKEDEPEAYRILDNFKWSVKDMESIMLEIENGKDPEKATKEWIDNNRDKVDKWTEK
;
A
#
# COMPACT_ATOMS: atom_id res chain seq x y z
N MET A 1 -17.81 12.75 36.84
CA MET A 1 -16.54 12.25 36.33
C MET A 1 -16.55 12.61 34.85
N PHE A 2 -15.87 13.69 34.52
CA PHE A 2 -16.01 14.35 33.21
C PHE A 2 -15.11 13.65 32.22
N SER A 3 -15.71 13.06 31.17
CA SER A 3 -14.99 12.71 29.95
C SER A 3 -14.61 14.02 29.27
N ASP A 4 -13.31 14.29 29.19
CA ASP A 4 -12.77 15.35 28.36
C ASP A 4 -12.98 14.94 26.89
N ASP A 5 -14.16 15.24 26.36
CA ASP A 5 -14.35 15.45 24.94
C ASP A 5 -13.56 16.74 24.61
N LYS A 6 -12.31 16.56 24.18
CA LYS A 6 -11.60 17.65 23.51
C LYS A 6 -12.37 17.94 22.24
N GLU A 7 -13.27 18.90 22.30
CA GLU A 7 -13.93 19.43 21.11
C GLU A 7 -12.83 19.78 20.08
N ALA A 8 -12.99 19.29 18.83
CA ALA A 8 -12.12 19.65 17.74
C ALA A 8 -12.24 21.17 17.50
N ASN A 9 -11.19 21.93 17.87
CA ASN A 9 -11.21 23.40 17.86
C ASN A 9 -10.18 24.01 16.89
N LYS A 10 -9.40 23.17 16.17
CA LYS A 10 -8.35 23.62 15.24
C LYS A 10 -8.83 23.75 13.79
N GLY A 11 -10.08 23.45 13.52
CA GLY A 11 -10.64 23.46 12.15
C GLY A 11 -10.79 22.08 11.54
N THR A 12 -11.15 22.05 10.27
CA THR A 12 -11.43 20.81 9.53
C THR A 12 -10.34 20.56 8.47
N ILE A 13 -9.80 19.36 8.45
CA ILE A 13 -8.92 18.86 7.39
C ILE A 13 -9.69 17.88 6.53
N LYS A 14 -9.65 18.08 5.21
CA LYS A 14 -10.32 17.23 4.22
C LYS A 14 -9.31 16.33 3.54
N LEU A 15 -9.51 15.03 3.62
CA LEU A 15 -8.68 14.02 2.97
C LEU A 15 -9.49 13.26 1.91
N ALA A 16 -8.88 13.01 0.76
CA ALA A 16 -9.46 12.17 -0.29
C ALA A 16 -8.67 10.87 -0.45
N TYR A 17 -9.36 9.80 -0.81
CA TYR A 17 -8.78 8.50 -1.06
C TYR A 17 -9.59 7.72 -2.09
N ALA A 18 -8.95 6.78 -2.78
CA ALA A 18 -9.66 5.79 -3.59
C ALA A 18 -9.97 4.54 -2.77
N GLN A 19 -10.98 3.75 -3.17
CA GLN A 19 -11.40 2.52 -2.52
C GLN A 19 -10.39 1.39 -2.78
N GLN A 20 -9.18 1.58 -2.28
CA GLN A 20 -8.10 0.60 -2.28
C GLN A 20 -7.60 0.43 -0.85
N ASP A 21 -7.26 -0.79 -0.48
CA ASP A 21 -6.96 -1.15 0.92
C ASP A 21 -5.85 -0.30 1.54
N ASP A 22 -4.78 -0.04 0.79
CA ASP A 22 -3.67 0.81 1.23
C ASP A 22 -4.08 2.26 1.47
N GLN A 23 -4.93 2.80 0.61
CA GLN A 23 -5.41 4.17 0.74
C GLN A 23 -6.40 4.31 1.90
N ILE A 24 -7.28 3.33 2.09
CA ILE A 24 -8.18 3.28 3.23
C ILE A 24 -7.38 3.26 4.53
N VAL A 25 -6.38 2.40 4.64
CA VAL A 25 -5.58 2.25 5.86
C VAL A 25 -4.73 3.49 6.13
N SER A 26 -3.98 4.00 5.16
CA SER A 26 -3.15 5.19 5.36
C SER A 26 -3.97 6.44 5.68
N THR A 27 -5.12 6.59 5.04
CA THR A 27 -6.04 7.71 5.32
C THR A 27 -6.61 7.62 6.73
N ASN A 28 -7.03 6.44 7.18
CA ASN A 28 -7.53 6.23 8.54
C ASN A 28 -6.47 6.55 9.59
N VAL A 29 -5.23 6.12 9.38
CA VAL A 29 -4.13 6.38 10.32
C VAL A 29 -3.89 7.87 10.47
N ILE A 30 -3.69 8.58 9.36
CA ILE A 30 -3.38 10.02 9.44
C ILE A 30 -4.59 10.84 9.92
N ALA A 31 -5.80 10.42 9.58
CA ALA A 31 -7.03 11.06 10.07
C ALA A 31 -7.11 10.99 11.59
N GLN A 32 -6.92 9.81 12.18
CA GLN A 32 -6.96 9.64 13.63
C GLN A 32 -5.85 10.41 14.33
N VAL A 33 -4.65 10.47 13.76
CA VAL A 33 -3.55 11.28 14.33
C VAL A 33 -3.88 12.78 14.31
N LEU A 34 -4.46 13.28 13.23
CA LEU A 34 -4.92 14.67 13.15
C LEU A 34 -6.05 14.97 14.16
N GLU A 35 -6.98 14.04 14.32
CA GLU A 35 -8.06 14.16 15.31
C GLU A 35 -7.52 14.21 16.74
N GLU A 36 -6.53 13.39 17.08
CA GLU A 36 -5.84 13.44 18.37
C GLU A 36 -5.18 14.80 18.63
N GLN A 37 -4.80 15.51 17.58
CA GLN A 37 -4.22 16.86 17.69
C GLN A 37 -5.27 17.97 17.71
N GLY A 38 -6.56 17.65 17.68
CA GLY A 38 -7.65 18.60 17.82
C GLY A 38 -8.28 19.08 16.50
N TYR A 39 -8.00 18.43 15.38
CA TYR A 39 -8.68 18.69 14.12
C TYR A 39 -9.95 17.86 13.99
N LYS A 40 -10.94 18.39 13.29
CA LYS A 40 -11.97 17.57 12.66
C LYS A 40 -11.43 17.07 11.32
N VAL A 41 -11.64 15.80 10.98
CA VAL A 41 -11.19 15.25 9.70
C VAL A 41 -12.38 14.71 8.92
N ASP A 42 -12.59 15.25 7.73
CA ASP A 42 -13.56 14.76 6.76
C ASP A 42 -12.82 13.94 5.71
N THR A 43 -13.25 12.71 5.49
CA THR A 43 -12.69 11.83 4.47
C THR A 43 -13.70 11.58 3.35
N THR A 44 -13.24 11.62 2.10
CA THR A 44 -14.08 11.41 0.92
C THR A 44 -13.46 10.37 0.00
N SER A 45 -14.26 9.36 -0.37
CA SER A 45 -13.88 8.37 -1.35
C SER A 45 -14.17 8.86 -2.76
N LEU A 46 -13.16 8.85 -3.63
CA LEU A 46 -13.22 9.30 -5.01
C LEU A 46 -12.44 8.32 -5.91
N ASP A 47 -12.72 8.33 -7.20
CA ASP A 47 -11.86 7.62 -8.15
C ASP A 47 -10.47 8.27 -8.24
N ILE A 48 -9.44 7.48 -8.59
CA ILE A 48 -8.04 7.94 -8.58
C ILE A 48 -7.85 9.26 -9.34
N PRO A 49 -8.27 9.40 -10.60
CA PRO A 49 -8.07 10.66 -11.32
C PRO A 49 -8.78 11.86 -10.66
N VAL A 50 -9.97 11.61 -10.09
CA VAL A 50 -10.76 12.64 -9.40
C VAL A 50 -10.10 13.05 -8.09
N THR A 51 -9.47 12.11 -7.37
CA THR A 51 -8.71 12.40 -6.15
C THR A 51 -7.56 13.38 -6.42
N TRP A 52 -6.79 13.15 -7.48
CA TRP A 52 -5.70 14.03 -7.90
C TRP A 52 -6.21 15.42 -8.29
N GLU A 53 -7.30 15.46 -9.04
CA GLU A 53 -7.93 16.71 -9.45
C GLU A 53 -8.46 17.52 -8.27
N ALA A 54 -9.12 16.86 -7.30
CA ALA A 54 -9.66 17.50 -6.10
C ALA A 54 -8.56 18.16 -5.25
N VAL A 55 -7.42 17.49 -5.07
CA VAL A 55 -6.27 18.09 -4.38
C VAL A 55 -5.71 19.28 -5.17
N SER A 56 -5.56 19.15 -6.49
CA SER A 56 -5.01 20.21 -7.34
C SER A 56 -5.87 21.48 -7.38
N LYS A 57 -7.18 21.33 -7.23
CA LYS A 57 -8.14 22.44 -7.18
C LYS A 57 -8.37 22.98 -5.75
N GLY A 58 -7.77 22.37 -4.74
CA GLY A 58 -7.99 22.76 -3.34
C GLY A 58 -9.37 22.40 -2.79
N GLU A 59 -10.09 21.49 -3.43
CA GLU A 59 -11.38 20.97 -2.96
C GLU A 59 -11.22 20.07 -1.73
N VAL A 60 -10.07 19.41 -1.63
CA VAL A 60 -9.58 18.68 -0.46
C VAL A 60 -8.17 19.11 -0.11
N ASP A 61 -7.75 18.88 1.12
CA ASP A 61 -6.45 19.35 1.62
C ASP A 61 -5.29 18.42 1.26
N ALA A 62 -5.50 17.10 1.29
CA ALA A 62 -4.44 16.13 1.04
C ALA A 62 -4.97 14.74 0.68
N MET A 63 -4.05 13.92 0.19
CA MET A 63 -4.20 12.49 0.00
C MET A 63 -2.90 11.76 0.33
N THR A 64 -2.98 10.50 0.75
CA THR A 64 -1.84 9.66 1.12
C THR A 64 -1.64 8.45 0.22
N GLY A 65 -2.35 8.39 -0.90
CA GLY A 65 -2.37 7.23 -1.80
C GLY A 65 -1.64 7.41 -3.14
N ALA A 66 -0.65 8.30 -3.23
CA ALA A 66 0.03 8.59 -4.50
C ALA A 66 1.17 7.61 -4.79
N TRP A 67 0.93 6.66 -5.69
CA TRP A 67 1.92 5.69 -6.16
C TRP A 67 2.79 6.30 -7.26
N LEU A 68 4.04 6.59 -6.95
CA LEU A 68 4.97 7.27 -7.85
C LEU A 68 6.31 6.50 -7.97
N PRO A 69 6.97 6.58 -9.12
CA PRO A 69 6.68 7.47 -10.26
C PRO A 69 5.81 6.86 -11.37
N ILE A 70 5.43 5.59 -11.29
CA ILE A 70 4.87 4.85 -12.44
C ILE A 70 3.35 4.79 -12.40
N THR A 71 2.76 4.17 -11.37
CA THR A 71 1.32 3.86 -11.32
C THR A 71 0.44 5.10 -11.48
N HIS A 72 0.73 6.17 -10.75
CA HIS A 72 0.01 7.45 -10.86
C HIS A 72 0.83 8.52 -11.59
N GLY A 73 1.81 8.12 -12.39
CA GLY A 73 2.69 9.06 -13.09
C GLY A 73 1.97 10.00 -14.07
N ALA A 74 0.92 9.50 -14.74
CA ALA A 74 0.11 10.30 -15.66
C ALA A 74 -0.69 11.39 -14.93
N GLU A 75 -1.33 11.03 -13.82
CA GLU A 75 -2.08 11.96 -12.97
C GLU A 75 -1.14 13.02 -12.39
N TYR A 76 -0.01 12.61 -11.86
CA TYR A 76 1.00 13.52 -11.31
C TYR A 76 1.47 14.55 -12.34
N LYS A 77 1.79 14.12 -13.57
CA LYS A 77 2.26 15.02 -14.63
C LYS A 77 1.26 16.12 -14.97
N LYS A 78 -0.04 15.82 -14.90
CA LYS A 78 -1.10 16.78 -15.20
C LYS A 78 -1.19 17.90 -14.19
N VAL A 79 -0.92 17.61 -12.91
CA VAL A 79 -1.21 18.52 -11.78
C VAL A 79 0.02 18.92 -10.96
N LYS A 80 1.20 18.45 -11.29
CA LYS A 80 2.43 18.64 -10.49
C LYS A 80 2.76 20.07 -10.09
N ASN A 81 2.32 21.05 -10.92
CA ASN A 81 2.55 22.47 -10.65
C ASN A 81 1.50 23.08 -9.70
N ASP A 82 0.40 22.37 -9.45
CA ASP A 82 -0.74 22.83 -8.68
C ASP A 82 -0.88 22.11 -7.33
N ILE A 83 0.12 21.30 -6.97
CA ILE A 83 0.18 20.52 -5.74
C ILE A 83 1.53 20.64 -5.07
N ASP A 84 1.59 20.25 -3.81
CA ASP A 84 2.83 20.01 -3.07
C ASP A 84 3.00 18.51 -2.86
N ASN A 85 4.07 17.94 -3.41
CA ASN A 85 4.45 16.56 -3.13
C ASN A 85 5.35 16.55 -1.87
N LEU A 86 4.80 16.08 -0.76
CA LEU A 86 5.51 16.02 0.52
C LEU A 86 6.52 14.85 0.58
N GLY A 87 6.58 14.05 -0.47
CA GLY A 87 7.44 12.88 -0.52
C GLY A 87 6.77 11.62 0.04
N PRO A 88 7.53 10.52 0.10
CA PRO A 88 6.99 9.23 0.47
C PRO A 88 6.74 9.10 1.98
N HIS A 89 5.61 8.51 2.34
CA HIS A 89 5.43 7.92 3.66
C HIS A 89 5.85 6.44 3.68
N ILE A 90 5.87 5.80 2.49
CA ILE A 90 6.52 4.50 2.25
C ILE A 90 7.47 4.66 1.08
N ASP A 91 8.78 4.53 1.33
CA ASP A 91 9.80 4.81 0.31
C ASP A 91 10.33 3.54 -0.34
N LYS A 92 10.10 3.41 -1.66
CA LYS A 92 10.65 2.34 -2.53
C LYS A 92 10.38 0.91 -2.06
N GLU A 93 9.33 0.71 -1.28
CA GLU A 93 8.93 -0.61 -0.82
C GLU A 93 7.71 -1.16 -1.58
N ALA A 94 6.99 -0.31 -2.29
CA ALA A 94 5.79 -0.70 -3.03
C ALA A 94 6.18 -1.36 -4.35
N LYS A 95 5.96 -2.68 -4.47
CA LYS A 95 6.35 -3.46 -5.66
C LYS A 95 5.39 -4.59 -5.97
N LEU A 96 5.42 -5.02 -7.23
CA LEU A 96 4.87 -6.28 -7.69
C LEU A 96 6.00 -7.30 -7.80
N GLY A 97 5.71 -8.58 -7.63
CA GLY A 97 6.73 -9.62 -7.77
C GLY A 97 6.17 -11.03 -7.74
N LEU A 98 7.06 -11.98 -7.98
CA LEU A 98 6.82 -13.38 -7.72
C LEU A 98 7.21 -13.68 -6.27
N VAL A 99 6.36 -14.42 -5.57
CA VAL A 99 6.47 -14.67 -4.14
C VAL A 99 6.42 -16.17 -3.88
N VAL A 100 7.27 -16.63 -3.00
CA VAL A 100 7.35 -18.04 -2.59
C VAL A 100 7.41 -18.15 -1.07
N PRO A 101 6.98 -19.28 -0.49
CA PRO A 101 7.27 -19.58 0.91
C PRO A 101 8.78 -19.58 1.17
N LYS A 102 9.19 -19.08 2.33
CA LYS A 102 10.63 -19.02 2.70
C LYS A 102 11.29 -20.38 2.76
N TYR A 103 10.54 -21.48 2.95
CA TYR A 103 11.09 -22.83 2.96
C TYR A 103 11.56 -23.31 1.58
N MET A 104 11.18 -22.65 0.49
CA MET A 104 11.70 -22.98 -0.84
C MET A 104 13.13 -22.46 -1.01
N ASP A 105 14.01 -23.33 -1.53
CA ASP A 105 15.43 -23.01 -1.74
C ASP A 105 15.65 -22.32 -3.10
N VAL A 106 14.98 -21.19 -3.30
CA VAL A 106 15.12 -20.30 -4.46
C VAL A 106 15.07 -18.86 -3.96
N ASN A 107 15.90 -17.98 -4.52
CA ASN A 107 15.98 -16.58 -4.13
C ASN A 107 15.79 -15.62 -5.30
N SER A 108 15.90 -16.08 -6.51
CA SER A 108 15.76 -15.30 -7.74
C SER A 108 14.87 -16.03 -8.74
N ILE A 109 14.22 -15.26 -9.61
CA ILE A 109 13.50 -15.82 -10.78
C ILE A 109 14.44 -16.67 -11.61
N GLU A 110 15.72 -16.31 -11.68
CA GLU A 110 16.75 -17.08 -12.41
C GLU A 110 17.01 -18.47 -11.82
N ASP A 111 16.67 -18.72 -10.55
CA ASP A 111 16.82 -20.01 -9.89
C ASP A 111 15.70 -21.00 -10.23
N LEU A 112 14.62 -20.53 -10.85
CA LEU A 112 13.48 -21.37 -11.18
C LEU A 112 13.82 -22.35 -12.31
N ASN A 113 13.49 -23.61 -12.09
CA ASN A 113 13.73 -24.70 -13.05
C ASN A 113 12.48 -25.56 -13.26
N ASN A 114 12.08 -26.30 -12.24
CA ASN A 114 10.92 -27.20 -12.28
C ASN A 114 10.04 -27.13 -11.04
N GLN A 115 10.27 -26.18 -10.17
CA GLN A 115 9.48 -25.98 -8.96
C GLN A 115 8.01 -25.76 -9.31
N ALA A 116 7.10 -26.15 -8.42
CA ALA A 116 5.65 -25.95 -8.57
C ALA A 116 5.07 -26.45 -9.91
N ASN A 117 5.64 -27.53 -10.48
CA ASN A 117 5.26 -28.07 -11.80
C ASN A 117 5.30 -27.03 -12.92
N LYS A 118 6.24 -26.08 -12.86
CA LYS A 118 6.40 -24.97 -13.81
C LYS A 118 5.16 -24.07 -13.92
N LYS A 119 4.47 -23.87 -12.81
CA LYS A 119 3.27 -23.03 -12.75
C LYS A 119 3.45 -21.88 -11.78
N ILE A 120 2.96 -20.71 -12.18
CA ILE A 120 2.82 -19.54 -11.35
C ILE A 120 1.33 -19.35 -11.10
N THR A 121 0.91 -19.37 -9.85
CA THR A 121 -0.49 -19.14 -9.47
C THR A 121 -0.75 -17.64 -9.39
N GLY A 122 -1.59 -17.16 -10.29
CA GLY A 122 -1.96 -15.74 -10.41
C GLY A 122 -3.39 -15.46 -9.98
N ILE A 123 -3.81 -14.23 -10.24
CA ILE A 123 -5.11 -13.69 -9.88
C ILE A 123 -5.99 -13.47 -11.12
N GLU A 124 -7.02 -12.65 -10.98
CA GLU A 124 -8.01 -12.39 -12.03
C GLU A 124 -7.35 -11.85 -13.30
N PRO A 125 -7.70 -12.38 -14.49
CA PRO A 125 -7.27 -11.81 -15.75
C PRO A 125 -7.67 -10.33 -15.86
N GLY A 126 -6.78 -9.50 -16.42
CA GLY A 126 -6.97 -8.05 -16.52
C GLY A 126 -6.33 -7.23 -15.41
N ALA A 127 -5.85 -7.87 -14.34
CA ALA A 127 -5.03 -7.20 -13.35
C ALA A 127 -3.63 -6.90 -13.91
N GLU A 128 -3.06 -5.75 -13.57
CA GLU A 128 -1.72 -5.34 -14.03
C GLU A 128 -0.64 -6.39 -13.73
N ILE A 129 -0.69 -7.01 -12.56
CA ILE A 129 0.27 -8.03 -12.16
C ILE A 129 0.21 -9.28 -13.04
N VAL A 130 -0.94 -9.58 -13.64
CA VAL A 130 -1.11 -10.68 -14.60
C VAL A 130 -0.32 -10.39 -15.87
N ASP A 131 -0.41 -9.18 -16.39
CA ASP A 131 0.34 -8.75 -17.58
C ASP A 131 1.85 -8.70 -17.27
N ALA A 132 2.24 -8.17 -16.14
CA ALA A 132 3.63 -8.14 -15.69
C ALA A 132 4.22 -9.56 -15.57
N THR A 133 3.44 -10.53 -15.07
CA THR A 133 3.86 -11.93 -14.98
C THR A 133 4.03 -12.55 -16.36
N ASN A 134 3.14 -12.26 -17.31
CA ASN A 134 3.28 -12.73 -18.68
C ASN A 134 4.55 -12.17 -19.35
N GLU A 135 4.89 -10.91 -19.11
CA GLU A 135 6.15 -10.33 -19.60
C GLU A 135 7.36 -10.98 -18.92
N THR A 136 7.28 -11.32 -17.64
CA THR A 136 8.32 -12.06 -16.92
C THR A 136 8.56 -13.44 -17.54
N LEU A 137 7.51 -14.17 -17.88
CA LEU A 137 7.62 -15.48 -18.55
C LEU A 137 8.36 -15.40 -19.89
N LYS A 138 8.25 -14.29 -20.60
CA LYS A 138 8.98 -14.05 -21.85
C LYS A 138 10.42 -13.59 -21.62
N ALA A 139 10.66 -12.82 -20.57
CA ALA A 139 11.95 -12.20 -20.33
C ALA A 139 13.03 -13.17 -19.85
N TYR A 140 12.64 -14.23 -19.12
CA TYR A 140 13.58 -15.20 -18.55
C TYR A 140 13.61 -16.49 -19.34
N PRO A 141 14.75 -16.83 -19.99
CA PRO A 141 14.88 -18.06 -20.80
C PRO A 141 14.62 -19.35 -20.01
N ASN A 142 14.96 -19.37 -18.70
CA ASN A 142 14.72 -20.52 -17.83
C ASN A 142 13.24 -20.76 -17.55
N LEU A 143 12.36 -19.81 -17.84
CA LEU A 143 10.91 -19.95 -17.71
C LEU A 143 10.23 -20.49 -18.97
N LYS A 144 11.00 -20.96 -19.94
CA LYS A 144 10.44 -21.66 -21.11
C LYS A 144 9.64 -22.89 -20.66
N GLY A 145 8.39 -22.97 -21.13
CA GLY A 145 7.46 -24.03 -20.74
C GLY A 145 6.74 -23.81 -19.42
N TRP A 146 6.98 -22.69 -18.76
CA TRP A 146 6.23 -22.25 -17.62
C TRP A 146 4.93 -21.56 -18.05
N GLU A 147 3.92 -21.64 -17.19
CA GLU A 147 2.63 -20.97 -17.43
C GLU A 147 2.11 -20.29 -16.18
N GLN A 148 1.36 -19.22 -16.36
CA GLN A 148 0.60 -18.57 -15.31
C GLN A 148 -0.82 -19.15 -15.30
N ILE A 149 -1.25 -19.63 -14.13
CA ILE A 149 -2.61 -20.12 -13.91
C ILE A 149 -3.42 -19.00 -13.29
N ASN A 150 -4.31 -18.41 -14.06
CA ASN A 150 -5.15 -17.31 -13.65
C ASN A 150 -6.48 -17.80 -13.09
N SER A 151 -6.88 -17.23 -11.96
CA SER A 151 -8.12 -17.58 -11.29
C SER A 151 -8.67 -16.32 -10.58
N SER A 152 -8.92 -16.41 -9.29
CA SER A 152 -9.27 -15.26 -8.44
C SER A 152 -8.23 -15.06 -7.35
N THR A 153 -8.18 -13.88 -6.78
CA THR A 153 -7.35 -13.60 -5.60
C THR A 153 -7.68 -14.57 -4.46
N GLY A 154 -8.95 -14.83 -4.21
CA GLY A 154 -9.38 -15.80 -3.21
C GLY A 154 -8.91 -17.23 -3.49
N ALA A 155 -8.95 -17.67 -4.75
CA ALA A 155 -8.45 -18.99 -5.14
C ALA A 155 -6.93 -19.09 -4.98
N MET A 156 -6.17 -18.07 -5.36
CA MET A 156 -4.72 -18.01 -5.13
C MET A 156 -4.40 -18.13 -3.64
N ASN A 157 -5.11 -17.41 -2.78
CA ASN A 157 -4.92 -17.47 -1.34
C ASN A 157 -5.22 -18.86 -0.77
N ALA A 158 -6.25 -19.52 -1.25
CA ALA A 158 -6.61 -20.89 -0.84
C ALA A 158 -5.51 -21.89 -1.23
N GLU A 159 -4.98 -21.79 -2.44
CA GLU A 159 -3.85 -22.62 -2.90
C GLU A 159 -2.57 -22.36 -2.10
N LEU A 160 -2.27 -21.11 -1.79
CA LEU A 160 -1.12 -20.75 -0.94
C LEU A 160 -1.24 -21.38 0.44
N LYS A 161 -2.40 -21.26 1.08
CA LYS A 161 -2.68 -21.87 2.40
C LYS A 161 -2.49 -23.39 2.36
N ARG A 162 -3.02 -24.04 1.35
CA ARG A 162 -2.89 -25.49 1.15
C ARG A 162 -1.44 -25.91 0.98
N ALA A 163 -0.71 -25.23 0.09
CA ALA A 163 0.69 -25.53 -0.19
C ALA A 163 1.57 -25.38 1.06
N ILE A 164 1.40 -24.31 1.81
CA ILE A 164 2.15 -24.06 3.05
C ILE A 164 1.88 -25.13 4.10
N LYS A 165 0.61 -25.53 4.25
CA LYS A 165 0.23 -26.61 5.19
C LYS A 165 0.93 -27.92 4.85
N ASN A 166 1.07 -28.25 3.59
CA ASN A 166 1.65 -29.49 3.09
C ASN A 166 3.16 -29.39 2.82
N LYS A 167 3.76 -28.20 2.97
CA LYS A 167 5.14 -27.91 2.58
C LYS A 167 5.43 -28.17 1.10
N ASP A 168 4.42 -27.96 0.26
CA ASP A 168 4.55 -28.04 -1.20
C ASP A 168 5.18 -26.76 -1.76
N ASP A 169 5.84 -26.89 -2.91
CA ASP A 169 6.28 -25.74 -3.67
C ASP A 169 5.09 -24.99 -4.25
N ILE A 170 5.12 -23.69 -4.15
CA ILE A 170 4.16 -22.79 -4.79
C ILE A 170 4.84 -21.46 -5.12
N ILE A 171 4.49 -20.91 -6.28
CA ILE A 171 4.89 -19.56 -6.69
C ILE A 171 3.63 -18.79 -6.98
N ILE A 172 3.43 -17.70 -6.28
CA ILE A 172 2.30 -16.81 -6.47
C ILE A 172 2.75 -15.46 -6.99
N THR A 173 1.82 -14.71 -7.56
CA THR A 173 1.99 -13.29 -7.82
C THR A 173 1.63 -12.52 -6.56
N GLY A 174 2.44 -11.55 -6.19
CA GLY A 174 2.26 -10.80 -4.96
C GLY A 174 2.59 -9.32 -5.12
N TRP A 175 2.07 -8.55 -4.20
CA TRP A 175 2.32 -7.11 -4.10
C TRP A 175 2.50 -6.72 -2.65
N ASN A 176 3.30 -5.71 -2.38
CA ASN A 176 3.41 -5.12 -1.05
C ASN A 176 2.06 -4.49 -0.70
N ARG A 177 1.77 -4.35 0.59
CA ARG A 177 0.47 -3.94 1.12
C ARG A 177 -0.61 -5.03 1.05
N TYR A 178 -0.18 -6.29 1.01
CA TYR A 178 -1.09 -7.43 1.02
C TYR A 178 -0.93 -8.23 2.32
N TRP A 179 -2.01 -8.48 3.01
CA TRP A 179 -2.03 -9.08 4.35
C TRP A 179 -1.38 -10.46 4.44
N ILE A 180 -1.24 -11.20 3.32
CA ILE A 180 -0.64 -12.54 3.31
C ILE A 180 0.80 -12.54 3.83
N PHE A 181 1.52 -11.43 3.64
CA PHE A 181 2.90 -11.29 4.14
C PHE A 181 2.99 -11.21 5.66
N GLN A 182 1.91 -10.85 6.33
CA GLN A 182 1.83 -10.85 7.79
C GLN A 182 1.35 -12.19 8.34
N ARG A 183 0.61 -12.97 7.54
CA ARG A 183 0.08 -14.28 7.94
C ARG A 183 1.03 -15.43 7.69
N TYR A 184 1.79 -15.39 6.60
CA TYR A 184 2.67 -16.47 6.14
C TYR A 184 4.11 -16.00 6.02
N ASP A 185 5.04 -16.92 6.21
CA ASP A 185 6.47 -16.68 6.05
C ASP A 185 6.87 -16.77 4.57
N LEU A 186 6.79 -15.64 3.90
CA LEU A 186 6.97 -15.49 2.45
C LEU A 186 8.19 -14.63 2.12
N LYS A 187 8.70 -14.81 0.92
CA LYS A 187 9.74 -13.94 0.34
C LYS A 187 9.44 -13.63 -1.13
N TYR A 188 9.83 -12.44 -1.56
CA TYR A 188 9.92 -12.13 -2.98
C TYR A 188 11.13 -12.80 -3.60
N LEU A 189 10.98 -13.26 -4.85
CA LEU A 189 12.12 -13.61 -5.68
C LEU A 189 12.73 -12.34 -6.27
N ASP A 190 14.07 -12.30 -6.30
CA ASP A 190 14.78 -11.24 -7.00
C ASP A 190 14.44 -11.27 -8.49
N ASP A 191 14.24 -10.09 -9.06
CA ASP A 191 13.92 -9.89 -10.48
C ASP A 191 15.02 -9.02 -11.13
N PRO A 192 16.19 -9.62 -11.49
CA PRO A 192 17.33 -8.86 -12.02
C PRO A 192 17.00 -8.11 -13.30
N LYS A 193 16.06 -8.61 -14.11
CA LYS A 193 15.64 -7.96 -15.35
C LYS A 193 14.59 -6.88 -15.17
N GLY A 194 14.03 -6.74 -13.96
CA GLY A 194 13.01 -5.74 -13.67
C GLY A 194 11.68 -5.97 -14.42
N SER A 195 11.40 -7.20 -14.81
CA SER A 195 10.24 -7.55 -15.64
C SER A 195 8.90 -7.38 -14.93
N MET A 196 8.88 -7.48 -13.59
CA MET A 196 7.69 -7.23 -12.77
C MET A 196 7.48 -5.74 -12.44
N GLY A 197 8.36 -4.86 -12.93
CA GLY A 197 8.38 -3.45 -12.65
C GLY A 197 9.36 -3.07 -11.54
N LYS A 198 9.55 -1.76 -11.33
CA LYS A 198 10.44 -1.23 -10.29
C LYS A 198 9.64 -0.91 -9.04
N ALA A 199 10.31 -0.98 -7.88
CA ALA A 199 9.70 -0.54 -6.63
C ALA A 199 9.32 0.94 -6.70
N GLU A 200 8.14 1.24 -6.21
CA GLU A 200 7.57 2.58 -6.15
C GLU A 200 7.49 3.06 -4.70
N SER A 201 7.32 4.36 -4.55
CA SER A 201 7.01 5.00 -3.28
C SER A 201 5.53 5.36 -3.21
N ILE A 202 4.96 5.35 -2.01
CA ILE A 202 3.61 5.88 -1.76
C ILE A 202 3.76 7.22 -1.08
N ASN A 203 3.32 8.27 -1.77
CA ASN A 203 3.55 9.65 -1.37
C ASN A 203 2.32 10.30 -0.76
N THR A 204 2.57 11.27 0.11
CA THR A 204 1.58 12.22 0.58
C THR A 204 1.59 13.44 -0.33
N ILE A 205 0.42 13.83 -0.81
CA ILE A 205 0.21 15.00 -1.67
C ILE A 205 -0.70 15.98 -0.96
N ALA A 206 -0.32 17.24 -0.93
CA ALA A 206 -1.10 18.32 -0.35
C ALA A 206 -1.48 19.38 -1.40
N ARG A 207 -2.59 20.07 -1.17
CA ARG A 207 -2.95 21.24 -1.98
C ARG A 207 -1.96 22.38 -1.78
N LYS A 208 -1.85 23.25 -2.77
CA LYS A 208 -1.14 24.52 -2.61
C LYS A 208 -1.77 25.36 -1.49
N GLY A 209 -0.94 26.04 -0.73
CA GLY A 209 -1.38 26.92 0.35
C GLY A 209 -1.69 26.22 1.69
N LEU A 210 -1.67 24.87 1.75
CA LEU A 210 -1.96 24.16 3.00
C LEU A 210 -0.94 24.51 4.10
N LYS A 211 0.32 24.68 3.73
CA LYS A 211 1.38 25.02 4.69
C LYS A 211 1.14 26.38 5.37
N GLU A 212 0.63 27.34 4.63
CA GLU A 212 0.29 28.67 5.12
C GLU A 212 -1.01 28.68 5.91
N ASP A 213 -2.03 27.97 5.44
CA ASP A 213 -3.36 27.93 6.04
C ASP A 213 -3.40 27.08 7.31
N GLU A 214 -2.74 25.91 7.27
CA GLU A 214 -2.77 24.90 8.32
C GLU A 214 -1.37 24.31 8.58
N PRO A 215 -0.45 25.11 9.12
CA PRO A 215 0.97 24.72 9.23
C PRO A 215 1.20 23.49 10.11
N GLU A 216 0.41 23.30 11.16
CA GLU A 216 0.53 22.12 12.03
C GLU A 216 0.07 20.84 11.31
N ALA A 217 -1.09 20.90 10.66
CA ALA A 217 -1.59 19.76 9.87
C ALA A 217 -0.64 19.40 8.72
N TYR A 218 -0.12 20.42 8.04
CA TYR A 218 0.89 20.20 6.98
C TYR A 218 2.14 19.49 7.52
N ARG A 219 2.64 19.91 8.68
CA ARG A 219 3.79 19.30 9.33
C ARG A 219 3.54 17.84 9.69
N ILE A 220 2.37 17.51 10.23
CA ILE A 220 1.99 16.14 10.58
C ILE A 220 1.94 15.27 9.31
N LEU A 221 1.34 15.77 8.24
CA LEU A 221 1.30 15.08 6.95
C LEU A 221 2.71 14.87 6.37
N ASP A 222 3.59 15.87 6.49
CA ASP A 222 4.97 15.80 6.00
C ASP A 222 5.83 14.83 6.83
N ASN A 223 5.59 14.77 8.14
CA ASN A 223 6.29 13.87 9.05
C ASN A 223 5.81 12.42 8.97
N PHE A 224 4.66 12.17 8.37
CA PHE A 224 4.09 10.83 8.24
C PHE A 224 5.03 9.90 7.49
N LYS A 225 5.63 8.95 8.21
CA LYS A 225 6.56 7.96 7.69
C LYS A 225 6.35 6.64 8.42
N TRP A 226 6.15 5.58 7.70
CA TRP A 226 6.04 4.23 8.23
C TRP A 226 6.49 3.18 7.21
N SER A 227 6.42 1.90 7.55
CA SER A 227 6.84 0.81 6.65
C SER A 227 5.63 0.12 6.01
N VAL A 228 5.87 -0.61 4.93
CA VAL A 228 4.89 -1.53 4.36
C VAL A 228 4.43 -2.54 5.41
N LYS A 229 5.34 -3.04 6.25
CA LYS A 229 5.00 -3.97 7.33
C LYS A 229 3.98 -3.39 8.32
N ASP A 230 4.12 -2.11 8.68
CA ASP A 230 3.14 -1.42 9.53
C ASP A 230 1.76 -1.40 8.89
N MET A 231 1.68 -1.02 7.63
CA MET A 231 0.44 -0.97 6.86
C MET A 231 -0.20 -2.37 6.74
N GLU A 232 0.58 -3.37 6.38
CA GLU A 232 0.10 -4.75 6.22
C GLU A 232 -0.42 -5.34 7.52
N SER A 233 0.14 -4.96 8.68
CA SER A 233 -0.33 -5.42 9.98
C SER A 233 -1.77 -4.95 10.28
N ILE A 234 -2.12 -3.72 9.93
CA ILE A 234 -3.48 -3.21 10.04
C ILE A 234 -4.40 -3.92 9.05
N MET A 235 -3.95 -4.10 7.81
CA MET A 235 -4.73 -4.83 6.79
C MET A 235 -5.09 -6.24 7.22
N LEU A 236 -4.16 -6.96 7.87
CA LEU A 236 -4.42 -8.30 8.37
C LEU A 236 -5.52 -8.31 9.44
N GLU A 237 -5.51 -7.35 10.36
CA GLU A 237 -6.55 -7.24 11.39
C GLU A 237 -7.93 -6.97 10.77
N ILE A 238 -7.98 -6.15 9.73
CA ILE A 238 -9.22 -5.88 8.97
C ILE A 238 -9.70 -7.16 8.23
N GLU A 239 -8.78 -7.87 7.59
CA GLU A 239 -9.08 -9.14 6.91
C GLU A 239 -9.60 -10.20 7.90
N ASN A 240 -9.14 -10.19 9.13
CA ASN A 240 -9.63 -11.06 10.20
C ASN A 240 -10.98 -10.60 10.79
N GLY A 241 -11.59 -9.58 10.22
CA GLY A 241 -12.93 -9.10 10.57
C GLY A 241 -12.97 -7.98 11.61
N LYS A 242 -11.83 -7.40 11.97
CA LYS A 242 -11.80 -6.23 12.84
C LYS A 242 -12.29 -4.99 12.09
N ASP A 243 -13.05 -4.16 12.76
CA ASP A 243 -13.45 -2.85 12.23
C ASP A 243 -12.22 -2.00 11.87
N PRO A 244 -12.18 -1.34 10.69
CA PRO A 244 -11.01 -0.57 10.25
C PRO A 244 -10.59 0.56 11.20
N GLU A 245 -11.53 1.28 11.78
CA GLU A 245 -11.21 2.36 12.73
C GLU A 245 -10.59 1.80 14.01
N LYS A 246 -11.13 0.69 14.50
CA LYS A 246 -10.62 -0.04 15.66
C LYS A 246 -9.22 -0.60 15.43
N ALA A 247 -9.00 -1.27 14.29
CA ALA A 247 -7.70 -1.82 13.92
C ALA A 247 -6.64 -0.70 13.84
N THR A 248 -7.00 0.42 13.25
CA THR A 248 -6.12 1.60 13.15
C THR A 248 -5.80 2.18 14.52
N LYS A 249 -6.80 2.36 15.39
CA LYS A 249 -6.60 2.89 16.73
C LYS A 249 -5.68 1.99 17.56
N GLU A 250 -5.89 0.70 17.53
CA GLU A 250 -5.05 -0.26 18.24
C GLU A 250 -3.60 -0.22 17.73
N TRP A 251 -3.40 -0.11 16.42
CA TRP A 251 -2.06 0.02 15.87
C TRP A 251 -1.38 1.32 16.36
N ILE A 252 -2.08 2.45 16.32
CA ILE A 252 -1.58 3.74 16.82
C ILE A 252 -1.18 3.62 18.29
N ASP A 253 -2.04 3.05 19.12
CA ASP A 253 -1.78 2.89 20.56
C ASP A 253 -0.58 1.99 20.84
N ASN A 254 -0.38 0.96 20.03
CA ASN A 254 0.75 0.03 20.15
C ASN A 254 2.06 0.54 19.52
N ASN A 255 2.01 1.64 18.77
CA ASN A 255 3.16 2.21 18.06
C ASN A 255 3.37 3.71 18.39
N ARG A 256 3.12 4.10 19.62
CA ARG A 256 3.21 5.50 20.07
C ARG A 256 4.55 6.15 19.79
N ASP A 257 5.65 5.42 19.98
CA ASP A 257 7.00 5.95 19.70
C ASP A 257 7.15 6.41 18.24
N LYS A 258 6.53 5.72 17.31
CA LYS A 258 6.55 6.06 15.89
C LYS A 258 5.58 7.21 15.59
N VAL A 259 4.35 7.11 16.07
CA VAL A 259 3.28 8.09 15.81
C VAL A 259 3.60 9.46 16.42
N ASP A 260 4.14 9.48 17.62
CA ASP A 260 4.47 10.73 18.32
C ASP A 260 5.53 11.55 17.56
N LYS A 261 6.43 10.90 16.80
CA LYS A 261 7.38 11.58 15.94
C LYS A 261 6.71 12.37 14.81
N TRP A 262 5.53 11.95 14.37
CA TRP A 262 4.81 12.68 13.31
C TRP A 262 4.21 13.99 13.82
N THR A 263 3.95 14.09 15.11
CA THR A 263 3.37 15.28 15.75
C THR A 263 4.41 16.19 16.40
N GLU A 264 5.68 15.81 16.38
CA GLU A 264 6.79 16.64 16.89
C GLU A 264 6.91 17.95 16.09
N LYS A 265 7.31 19.03 16.82
CA LYS A 265 7.50 20.38 16.25
C LYS A 265 8.84 20.53 15.53
#